data_365894f7172abb51752dd8c440e5b6dd
#
_entry.id   365894f7172abb51752dd8c440e5b6dd
#
_cell.length_a   1.000
_cell.length_b   1.000
_cell.length_c   1.000
_cell.angle_alpha   90.00
_cell.angle_beta   90.00
_cell.angle_gamma   90.00
#
_symmetry.space_group_name_H-M   'P 1'
#
loop_
_entity.id
_entity.type
_entity.pdbx_description
1 polymer ?
#
loop_
_entity_poly.entity_id
_entity_poly.type
_entity_poly.pdbx_seq_one_letter_code
_entity_poly.pdbx_strand_id
1 'polypeptide(L)'
;MKNLTKIISVFITTVFLLASISTSANAGKRILFSIKGPGSGNPFWASVEKGAKEEAAKLGVDLVLVAPPQEGDVQAQINQVEDQLAKGVDAIALAPGDPNAFAPIVDDAIKSGVPVVFVDTKGINEGVTFIGTNNKNGAALAAKFICDNTPKGADVAVLTGIESQSTALLRRDGAVQGLKDCGLNLVATQTAEWDTAKGRSVTESIILKNPNIKAIFASNDNMGLGAMQALKDADMNDVVVVGFDATPDAAKSILAGGMTATIAQFSYNMGAYGVKYALELANGGSIDINIDTGTQLVTKENANDFK
;
A
#
# COMPACT_ATOMS: atom_id res chain seq x y z
N MET A 1 -22.23 42.65 70.13
CA MET A 1 -22.00 42.75 68.70
C MET A 1 -20.56 42.36 68.39
N LYS A 2 -20.29 41.10 68.40
CA LYS A 2 -19.01 40.47 68.00
C LYS A 2 -19.35 39.06 67.52
N ASN A 3 -18.81 38.56 66.42
CA ASN A 3 -18.91 37.24 65.81
C ASN A 3 -19.90 37.08 64.65
N LEU A 4 -19.51 37.68 63.51
CA LEU A 4 -20.08 37.28 62.22
C LEU A 4 -19.06 37.48 61.09
N THR A 5 -17.82 36.96 61.21
CA THR A 5 -16.79 37.07 60.15
C THR A 5 -15.79 35.94 60.19
N LYS A 6 -16.25 34.67 60.24
CA LYS A 6 -15.33 33.51 60.16
C LYS A 6 -15.93 32.26 59.52
N ILE A 7 -16.82 32.33 58.53
CA ILE A 7 -17.32 31.18 57.80
C ILE A 7 -17.48 31.51 56.30
N ILE A 8 -16.47 32.03 55.64
CA ILE A 8 -16.39 32.08 54.14
C ILE A 8 -14.90 32.00 53.78
N SER A 9 -14.27 30.87 53.95
CA SER A 9 -12.89 30.66 53.49
C SER A 9 -12.45 29.22 53.40
N VAL A 10 -13.37 28.25 53.19
CA VAL A 10 -13.00 26.80 53.07
C VAL A 10 -13.72 26.11 51.91
N PHE A 11 -14.24 26.83 50.91
CA PHE A 11 -14.96 26.18 49.81
C PHE A 11 -14.42 26.50 48.38
N ILE A 12 -13.17 26.90 48.23
CA ILE A 12 -12.57 27.19 46.90
C ILE A 12 -11.20 26.46 46.72
N THR A 13 -11.05 25.24 47.16
CA THR A 13 -9.75 24.50 46.92
C THR A 13 -9.93 23.06 46.51
N THR A 14 -11.09 22.66 45.97
CA THR A 14 -11.29 21.24 45.62
C THR A 14 -11.89 21.03 44.22
N VAL A 15 -11.67 21.93 43.26
CA VAL A 15 -12.15 21.76 41.84
C VAL A 15 -11.04 21.94 40.84
N PHE A 16 -9.78 21.72 41.18
CA PHE A 16 -8.69 21.85 40.19
C PHE A 16 -7.78 20.60 40.13
N LEU A 17 -8.33 19.38 40.23
CA LEU A 17 -7.53 18.16 40.10
C LEU A 17 -8.24 17.05 39.34
N LEU A 18 -8.93 17.37 38.23
CA LEU A 18 -9.57 16.35 37.37
C LEU A 18 -9.46 16.64 35.87
N ALA A 19 -8.42 17.33 35.44
CA ALA A 19 -8.17 17.63 34.02
C ALA A 19 -6.77 17.27 33.55
N SER A 20 -6.18 16.15 34.02
CA SER A 20 -4.82 15.75 33.61
C SER A 20 -4.63 14.24 33.54
N ILE A 21 -5.63 13.45 33.18
CA ILE A 21 -5.43 11.99 32.96
C ILE A 21 -6.13 11.61 31.66
N SER A 22 -5.62 12.09 30.54
CA SER A 22 -6.05 11.59 29.22
C SER A 22 -4.90 11.41 28.22
N THR A 23 -3.64 11.52 28.62
CA THR A 23 -2.50 11.37 27.72
C THR A 23 -1.67 10.12 27.95
N SER A 24 -2.06 9.22 28.86
CA SER A 24 -1.25 8.05 29.23
C SER A 24 -1.72 6.72 28.65
N ALA A 25 -2.85 6.61 28.00
CA ALA A 25 -3.36 5.31 27.54
C ALA A 25 -2.52 4.71 26.38
N ASN A 26 -1.86 5.54 25.59
CA ASN A 26 -1.08 5.09 24.43
C ASN A 26 0.44 5.08 24.69
N ALA A 27 0.91 5.78 25.70
CA ALA A 27 2.33 5.84 26.04
C ALA A 27 2.83 4.46 26.48
N GLY A 28 3.69 3.84 25.66
CA GLY A 28 4.26 2.53 25.90
C GLY A 28 3.66 1.38 25.09
N LYS A 29 2.58 1.60 24.31
CA LYS A 29 2.11 0.58 23.36
C LYS A 29 3.11 0.38 22.25
N ARG A 30 3.51 -0.88 22.03
CA ARG A 30 4.49 -1.27 21.02
C ARG A 30 3.81 -1.89 19.82
N ILE A 31 3.84 -1.20 18.68
CA ILE A 31 3.21 -1.64 17.45
C ILE A 31 4.26 -2.13 16.47
N LEU A 32 4.18 -3.40 16.08
CA LEU A 32 4.97 -3.94 14.98
C LEU A 32 4.33 -3.55 13.65
N PHE A 33 5.09 -2.93 12.76
CA PHE A 33 4.70 -2.71 11.38
C PHE A 33 5.67 -3.46 10.45
N SER A 34 5.19 -4.55 9.84
CA SER A 34 5.98 -5.38 8.93
C SER A 34 5.54 -5.13 7.49
N ILE A 35 6.44 -4.60 6.67
CA ILE A 35 6.23 -4.34 5.23
C ILE A 35 6.99 -5.36 4.37
N LYS A 36 6.59 -5.52 3.10
CA LYS A 36 7.13 -6.56 2.20
C LYS A 36 8.51 -6.25 1.62
N GLY A 37 8.92 -5.00 1.64
CA GLY A 37 10.20 -4.56 1.10
C GLY A 37 10.61 -3.21 1.66
N PRO A 38 11.89 -2.84 1.61
CA PRO A 38 12.38 -1.60 2.19
C PRO A 38 11.93 -0.37 1.38
N GLY A 39 11.71 0.75 2.07
CA GLY A 39 11.43 2.05 1.43
C GLY A 39 12.62 2.58 0.61
N SER A 40 13.84 2.13 0.90
CA SER A 40 15.00 2.46 0.08
C SER A 40 14.89 1.82 -1.30
N GLY A 41 14.81 2.66 -2.34
CA GLY A 41 14.67 2.19 -3.73
C GLY A 41 13.23 1.84 -4.16
N ASN A 42 12.25 1.92 -3.26
CA ASN A 42 10.83 1.74 -3.59
C ASN A 42 9.99 2.91 -3.04
N PRO A 43 9.61 3.90 -3.89
CA PRO A 43 8.85 5.08 -3.45
C PRO A 43 7.51 4.76 -2.78
N PHE A 44 6.84 3.65 -3.19
CA PHE A 44 5.61 3.21 -2.56
C PHE A 44 5.84 2.87 -1.08
N TRP A 45 6.83 1.99 -0.78
CA TRP A 45 7.14 1.63 0.60
C TRP A 45 7.72 2.79 1.40
N ALA A 46 8.51 3.68 0.78
CA ALA A 46 8.98 4.90 1.43
C ALA A 46 7.81 5.79 1.91
N SER A 47 6.75 5.88 1.11
CA SER A 47 5.53 6.62 1.48
C SER A 47 4.75 5.95 2.61
N VAL A 48 4.61 4.61 2.59
CA VAL A 48 4.01 3.82 3.68
C VAL A 48 4.79 4.01 4.98
N GLU A 49 6.12 3.88 4.93
CA GLU A 49 7.00 4.10 6.09
C GLU A 49 6.85 5.50 6.68
N LYS A 50 6.78 6.52 5.80
CA LYS A 50 6.59 7.91 6.22
C LYS A 50 5.27 8.06 6.99
N GLY A 51 4.17 7.59 6.42
CA GLY A 51 2.85 7.65 7.05
C GLY A 51 2.82 6.93 8.40
N ALA A 52 3.42 5.73 8.49
CA ALA A 52 3.51 4.97 9.73
C ALA A 52 4.32 5.71 10.81
N LYS A 53 5.50 6.25 10.47
CA LYS A 53 6.37 6.98 11.40
C LYS A 53 5.73 8.27 11.91
N GLU A 54 5.09 9.04 11.04
CA GLU A 54 4.44 10.31 11.42
C GLU A 54 3.21 10.05 12.31
N GLU A 55 2.38 9.07 11.98
CA GLU A 55 1.22 8.73 12.81
C GLU A 55 1.65 8.14 14.16
N ALA A 56 2.68 7.29 14.20
CA ALA A 56 3.23 6.78 15.45
C ALA A 56 3.73 7.90 16.38
N ALA A 57 4.46 8.87 15.83
CA ALA A 57 4.93 10.03 16.59
C ALA A 57 3.76 10.88 17.13
N LYS A 58 2.74 11.10 16.32
CA LYS A 58 1.52 11.81 16.70
C LYS A 58 0.73 11.12 17.82
N LEU A 59 0.66 9.78 17.78
CA LEU A 59 -0.07 8.98 18.76
C LEU A 59 0.75 8.61 20.00
N GLY A 60 2.07 8.86 19.99
CA GLY A 60 2.97 8.57 21.10
C GLY A 60 3.19 7.08 21.34
N VAL A 61 3.18 6.25 20.28
CA VAL A 61 3.42 4.80 20.36
C VAL A 61 4.85 4.43 19.99
N ASP A 62 5.35 3.31 20.55
CA ASP A 62 6.63 2.70 20.15
C ASP A 62 6.42 1.92 18.85
N LEU A 63 6.86 2.47 17.71
CA LEU A 63 6.76 1.84 16.41
C LEU A 63 8.01 1.02 16.10
N VAL A 64 7.83 -0.29 15.95
CA VAL A 64 8.84 -1.21 15.40
C VAL A 64 8.53 -1.45 13.93
N LEU A 65 9.22 -0.77 13.03
CA LEU A 65 9.06 -0.97 11.60
C LEU A 65 10.15 -1.90 11.08
N VAL A 66 9.75 -3.00 10.45
CA VAL A 66 10.65 -3.99 9.85
C VAL A 66 10.31 -4.25 8.38
N ALA A 67 11.33 -4.52 7.60
CA ALA A 67 11.23 -4.89 6.20
C ALA A 67 12.30 -5.95 5.87
N PRO A 68 12.00 -6.95 5.02
CA PRO A 68 13.02 -7.85 4.51
C PRO A 68 13.99 -7.09 3.59
N PRO A 69 15.22 -7.60 3.34
CA PRO A 69 16.20 -6.95 2.48
C PRO A 69 15.69 -6.70 1.05
N GLN A 70 14.83 -7.58 0.56
CA GLN A 70 14.20 -7.49 -0.78
C GLN A 70 12.74 -7.88 -0.69
N GLU A 71 11.89 -7.25 -1.52
CA GLU A 71 10.52 -7.69 -1.68
C GLU A 71 10.49 -9.08 -2.32
N GLY A 72 9.72 -10.00 -1.70
CA GLY A 72 9.70 -11.41 -2.07
C GLY A 72 10.56 -12.32 -1.18
N ASP A 73 11.42 -11.78 -0.30
CA ASP A 73 12.12 -12.57 0.72
C ASP A 73 11.20 -12.86 1.91
N VAL A 74 10.25 -13.78 1.66
CA VAL A 74 9.20 -14.16 2.61
C VAL A 74 9.79 -14.72 3.90
N GLN A 75 10.85 -15.55 3.80
CA GLN A 75 11.45 -16.16 4.99
C GLN A 75 12.12 -15.11 5.88
N ALA A 76 12.82 -14.14 5.32
CA ALA A 76 13.40 -13.06 6.10
C ALA A 76 12.31 -12.23 6.80
N GLN A 77 11.18 -11.97 6.11
CA GLN A 77 10.05 -11.26 6.73
C GLN A 77 9.44 -12.07 7.88
N ILE A 78 9.23 -13.38 7.70
CA ILE A 78 8.73 -14.28 8.75
C ILE A 78 9.63 -14.22 9.98
N ASN A 79 10.94 -14.42 9.80
CA ASN A 79 11.90 -14.42 10.89
C ASN A 79 11.88 -13.09 11.67
N GLN A 80 11.72 -11.96 10.97
CA GLN A 80 11.62 -10.63 11.59
C GLN A 80 10.34 -10.50 12.43
N VAL A 81 9.20 -10.97 11.93
CA VAL A 81 7.92 -10.92 12.66
C VAL A 81 7.95 -11.80 13.90
N GLU A 82 8.44 -13.03 13.78
CA GLU A 82 8.57 -13.97 14.91
C GLU A 82 9.53 -13.42 15.99
N ASP A 83 10.67 -12.84 15.59
CA ASP A 83 11.60 -12.19 16.53
C ASP A 83 10.95 -11.05 17.30
N GLN A 84 10.14 -10.22 16.65
CA GLN A 84 9.44 -9.13 17.33
C GLN A 84 8.28 -9.62 18.21
N LEU A 85 7.56 -10.66 17.79
CA LEU A 85 6.55 -11.32 18.62
C LEU A 85 7.18 -11.89 19.91
N ALA A 86 8.33 -12.55 19.80
CA ALA A 86 9.06 -13.07 20.95
C ALA A 86 9.54 -11.97 21.93
N LYS A 87 9.81 -10.76 21.43
CA LYS A 87 10.17 -9.57 22.23
C LYS A 87 8.97 -8.87 22.86
N GLY A 88 7.77 -9.25 22.47
CA GLY A 88 6.52 -8.67 22.93
C GLY A 88 6.12 -7.41 22.12
N VAL A 89 4.93 -7.46 21.54
CA VAL A 89 4.27 -6.35 20.87
C VAL A 89 2.80 -6.33 21.25
N ASP A 90 2.15 -5.17 21.22
CA ASP A 90 0.73 -5.02 21.59
C ASP A 90 -0.21 -5.21 20.40
N ALA A 91 0.25 -4.98 19.18
CA ALA A 91 -0.48 -5.26 17.93
C ALA A 91 0.46 -5.29 16.73
N ILE A 92 -0.05 -5.80 15.61
CA ILE A 92 0.70 -5.95 14.36
C ILE A 92 -0.07 -5.29 13.21
N ALA A 93 0.61 -4.43 12.44
CA ALA A 93 0.24 -4.03 11.10
C ALA A 93 1.13 -4.81 10.13
N LEU A 94 0.54 -5.67 9.29
CA LEU A 94 1.27 -6.64 8.47
C LEU A 94 0.91 -6.49 6.99
N ALA A 95 1.90 -6.26 6.15
CA ALA A 95 1.80 -6.48 4.71
C ALA A 95 2.47 -7.81 4.36
N PRO A 96 1.76 -8.94 4.27
CA PRO A 96 2.39 -10.24 4.10
C PRO A 96 2.99 -10.40 2.70
N GLY A 97 4.26 -10.80 2.61
CA GLY A 97 4.93 -11.14 1.35
C GLY A 97 4.37 -12.38 0.66
N ASP A 98 3.80 -13.29 1.45
CA ASP A 98 2.99 -14.42 1.01
C ASP A 98 1.85 -14.67 2.01
N PRO A 99 0.57 -14.44 1.62
CA PRO A 99 -0.58 -14.62 2.50
C PRO A 99 -0.72 -16.01 3.11
N ASN A 100 -0.33 -17.07 2.39
CA ASN A 100 -0.44 -18.45 2.88
C ASN A 100 0.66 -18.74 3.91
N ALA A 101 1.89 -18.31 3.65
CA ALA A 101 3.02 -18.52 4.56
C ALA A 101 2.84 -17.80 5.89
N PHE A 102 2.17 -16.62 5.87
CA PHE A 102 1.91 -15.85 7.09
C PHE A 102 0.66 -16.30 7.87
N ALA A 103 -0.23 -17.09 7.28
CA ALA A 103 -1.48 -17.46 7.94
C ALA A 103 -1.30 -18.12 9.32
N PRO A 104 -0.39 -19.09 9.53
CA PRO A 104 -0.16 -19.66 10.86
C PRO A 104 0.33 -18.65 11.89
N ILE A 105 1.23 -17.75 11.49
CA ILE A 105 1.83 -16.73 12.37
C ILE A 105 0.74 -15.73 12.83
N VAL A 106 -0.15 -15.33 11.90
CA VAL A 106 -1.28 -14.45 12.21
C VAL A 106 -2.25 -15.13 13.18
N ASP A 107 -2.58 -16.40 12.93
CA ASP A 107 -3.45 -17.16 13.83
C ASP A 107 -2.86 -17.29 15.24
N ASP A 108 -1.57 -17.56 15.34
CA ASP A 108 -0.89 -17.72 16.63
C ASP A 108 -0.75 -16.39 17.37
N ALA A 109 -0.51 -15.29 16.65
CA ALA A 109 -0.53 -13.94 17.24
C ALA A 109 -1.90 -13.61 17.85
N ILE A 110 -2.98 -13.83 17.08
CA ILE A 110 -4.35 -13.57 17.54
C ILE A 110 -4.72 -14.46 18.74
N LYS A 111 -4.40 -15.76 18.71
CA LYS A 111 -4.63 -16.68 19.83
C LYS A 111 -3.88 -16.25 21.10
N SER A 112 -2.71 -15.62 20.93
CA SER A 112 -1.89 -15.07 22.02
C SER A 112 -2.37 -13.71 22.52
N GLY A 113 -3.47 -13.17 21.98
CA GLY A 113 -4.03 -11.87 22.35
C GLY A 113 -3.39 -10.67 21.68
N VAL A 114 -2.56 -10.88 20.63
CA VAL A 114 -1.96 -9.82 19.84
C VAL A 114 -2.80 -9.61 18.57
N PRO A 115 -3.58 -8.50 18.47
CA PRO A 115 -4.42 -8.24 17.31
C PRO A 115 -3.57 -7.89 16.08
N VAL A 116 -4.10 -8.23 14.91
CA VAL A 116 -3.45 -8.02 13.62
C VAL A 116 -4.37 -7.23 12.69
N VAL A 117 -3.79 -6.30 11.93
CA VAL A 117 -4.41 -5.69 10.74
C VAL A 117 -3.53 -5.96 9.51
N PHE A 118 -4.15 -6.28 8.39
CA PHE A 118 -3.45 -6.36 7.11
C PHE A 118 -3.37 -4.99 6.45
N VAL A 119 -2.21 -4.67 5.90
CA VAL A 119 -1.96 -3.41 5.17
C VAL A 119 -1.48 -3.74 3.76
N ASP A 120 -1.97 -3.00 2.76
CA ASP A 120 -1.62 -3.18 1.33
C ASP A 120 -2.00 -4.56 0.77
N THR A 121 -1.51 -5.63 1.35
CA THR A 121 -1.75 -7.01 0.92
C THR A 121 -2.63 -7.73 1.93
N LYS A 122 -3.79 -8.20 1.49
CA LYS A 122 -4.71 -8.97 2.33
C LYS A 122 -4.19 -10.40 2.54
N GLY A 123 -4.13 -10.83 3.81
CA GLY A 123 -3.92 -12.24 4.18
C GLY A 123 -5.18 -13.08 3.95
N ILE A 124 -5.07 -14.39 4.25
CA ILE A 124 -6.19 -15.34 4.12
C ILE A 124 -6.97 -15.57 5.42
N ASN A 125 -6.47 -15.04 6.56
CA ASN A 125 -7.13 -15.21 7.87
C ASN A 125 -8.44 -14.42 7.89
N GLU A 126 -9.55 -15.12 8.16
CA GLU A 126 -10.88 -14.52 8.24
C GLU A 126 -11.01 -13.62 9.47
N GLY A 127 -11.81 -12.56 9.37
CA GLY A 127 -12.06 -11.63 10.47
C GLY A 127 -10.93 -10.63 10.75
N VAL A 128 -9.80 -10.72 10.05
CA VAL A 128 -8.71 -9.73 10.16
C VAL A 128 -8.99 -8.53 9.25
N THR A 129 -8.96 -7.33 9.82
CA THR A 129 -9.17 -6.09 9.06
C THR A 129 -8.12 -5.91 7.98
N PHE A 130 -8.58 -5.54 6.79
CA PHE A 130 -7.72 -5.12 5.68
C PHE A 130 -7.75 -3.61 5.48
N ILE A 131 -6.58 -3.00 5.42
CA ILE A 131 -6.36 -1.57 5.16
C ILE A 131 -5.60 -1.44 3.86
N GLY A 132 -6.25 -0.96 2.81
CA GLY A 132 -5.59 -0.85 1.51
C GLY A 132 -6.56 -0.53 0.39
N THR A 133 -6.09 -0.70 -0.82
CA THR A 133 -6.79 -0.35 -2.04
C THR A 133 -7.69 -1.50 -2.52
N ASN A 134 -8.82 -1.16 -3.11
CA ASN A 134 -9.55 -2.12 -3.93
C ASN A 134 -8.78 -2.37 -5.25
N ASN A 135 -7.80 -3.27 -5.19
CA ASN A 135 -6.86 -3.54 -6.26
C ASN A 135 -7.52 -3.95 -7.58
N LYS A 136 -8.59 -4.76 -7.51
CA LYS A 136 -9.33 -5.19 -8.72
C LYS A 136 -10.02 -4.02 -9.40
N ASN A 137 -10.68 -3.16 -8.63
CA ASN A 137 -11.36 -1.98 -9.16
C ASN A 137 -10.37 -0.95 -9.69
N GLY A 138 -9.24 -0.72 -9.00
CA GLY A 138 -8.18 0.17 -9.47
C GLY A 138 -7.60 -0.30 -10.81
N ALA A 139 -7.34 -1.60 -10.97
CA ALA A 139 -6.87 -2.17 -12.24
C ALA A 139 -7.94 -2.13 -13.34
N ALA A 140 -9.22 -2.29 -13.01
CA ALA A 140 -10.30 -2.10 -13.97
C ALA A 140 -10.41 -0.64 -14.44
N LEU A 141 -10.13 0.34 -13.55
CA LEU A 141 -10.05 1.75 -13.92
C LEU A 141 -8.89 2.03 -14.89
N ALA A 142 -7.73 1.41 -14.66
CA ALA A 142 -6.59 1.47 -15.59
C ALA A 142 -6.94 0.84 -16.96
N ALA A 143 -7.57 -0.33 -16.96
CA ALA A 143 -8.03 -0.99 -18.18
C ALA A 143 -9.01 -0.12 -18.96
N LYS A 144 -9.98 0.50 -18.27
CA LYS A 144 -10.91 1.44 -18.91
C LYS A 144 -10.17 2.59 -19.58
N PHE A 145 -9.20 3.20 -18.91
CA PHE A 145 -8.40 4.27 -19.50
C PHE A 145 -7.64 3.79 -20.76
N ILE A 146 -7.04 2.60 -20.71
CA ILE A 146 -6.39 1.99 -21.89
C ILE A 146 -7.40 1.80 -23.02
N CYS A 147 -8.60 1.27 -22.74
CA CYS A 147 -9.66 1.08 -23.73
C CYS A 147 -10.08 2.38 -24.42
N ASP A 148 -10.20 3.46 -23.63
CA ASP A 148 -10.61 4.77 -24.14
C ASP A 148 -9.51 5.44 -25.00
N ASN A 149 -8.25 5.04 -24.85
CA ASN A 149 -7.08 5.63 -25.51
C ASN A 149 -6.38 4.71 -26.52
N THR A 150 -6.95 3.55 -26.82
CA THR A 150 -6.35 2.54 -27.69
C THR A 150 -7.37 2.10 -28.76
N PRO A 151 -6.95 1.90 -30.02
CA PRO A 151 -7.87 1.40 -31.06
C PRO A 151 -8.45 0.04 -30.70
N LYS A 152 -9.72 -0.18 -31.01
CA LYS A 152 -10.39 -1.47 -30.78
C LYS A 152 -9.64 -2.60 -31.51
N GLY A 153 -9.45 -3.73 -30.83
CA GLY A 153 -8.72 -4.89 -31.35
C GLY A 153 -7.20 -4.74 -31.32
N ALA A 154 -6.68 -3.63 -30.77
CA ALA A 154 -5.23 -3.44 -30.65
C ALA A 154 -4.59 -4.45 -29.70
N ASP A 155 -3.33 -4.79 -29.98
CA ASP A 155 -2.51 -5.65 -29.13
C ASP A 155 -2.09 -4.92 -27.86
N VAL A 156 -2.28 -5.56 -26.70
CA VAL A 156 -1.96 -5.03 -25.38
C VAL A 156 -1.28 -6.08 -24.50
N ALA A 157 -0.51 -5.64 -23.52
CA ALA A 157 0.12 -6.54 -22.54
C ALA A 157 -0.13 -6.08 -21.10
N VAL A 158 0.06 -7.03 -20.18
CA VAL A 158 -0.03 -6.83 -18.73
C VAL A 158 1.28 -7.29 -18.08
N LEU A 159 1.94 -6.39 -17.35
CA LEU A 159 3.05 -6.72 -16.46
C LEU A 159 2.51 -6.93 -15.05
N THR A 160 2.77 -8.11 -14.47
CA THR A 160 2.29 -8.49 -13.14
C THR A 160 3.39 -8.37 -12.09
N GLY A 161 3.00 -8.26 -10.81
CA GLY A 161 3.91 -8.33 -9.69
C GLY A 161 4.27 -9.76 -9.30
N ILE A 162 4.73 -9.94 -8.05
CA ILE A 162 5.05 -11.25 -7.47
C ILE A 162 3.75 -12.04 -7.27
N GLU A 163 3.62 -13.18 -7.94
CA GLU A 163 2.34 -13.90 -8.08
C GLU A 163 1.85 -14.59 -6.79
N SER A 164 2.69 -14.76 -5.77
CA SER A 164 2.24 -15.21 -4.44
C SER A 164 1.41 -14.13 -3.69
N GLN A 165 1.47 -12.87 -4.11
CA GLN A 165 0.82 -11.75 -3.46
C GLN A 165 -0.58 -11.50 -4.01
N SER A 166 -1.58 -11.36 -3.12
CA SER A 166 -2.96 -11.07 -3.51
C SER A 166 -3.11 -9.77 -4.31
N THR A 167 -2.28 -8.75 -4.04
CA THR A 167 -2.24 -7.50 -4.81
C THR A 167 -1.91 -7.74 -6.29
N ALA A 168 -0.91 -8.59 -6.58
CA ALA A 168 -0.52 -8.91 -7.95
C ALA A 168 -1.66 -9.61 -8.71
N LEU A 169 -2.27 -10.62 -8.08
CA LEU A 169 -3.36 -11.39 -8.69
C LEU A 169 -4.59 -10.51 -8.94
N LEU A 170 -5.00 -9.70 -7.98
CA LEU A 170 -6.18 -8.83 -8.11
C LEU A 170 -5.99 -7.74 -9.17
N ARG A 171 -4.81 -7.12 -9.25
CA ARG A 171 -4.50 -6.13 -10.31
C ARG A 171 -4.44 -6.79 -11.68
N ARG A 172 -3.78 -7.95 -11.80
CA ARG A 172 -3.78 -8.74 -13.03
C ARG A 172 -5.20 -9.05 -13.49
N ASP A 173 -6.01 -9.65 -12.62
CA ASP A 173 -7.33 -10.13 -12.98
C ASP A 173 -8.28 -8.97 -13.33
N GLY A 174 -8.21 -7.85 -12.60
CA GLY A 174 -8.97 -6.64 -12.91
C GLY A 174 -8.61 -6.03 -14.27
N ALA A 175 -7.31 -5.93 -14.57
CA ALA A 175 -6.83 -5.41 -15.85
C ALA A 175 -7.17 -6.35 -17.01
N VAL A 176 -6.85 -7.64 -16.89
CA VAL A 176 -7.10 -8.65 -17.94
C VAL A 176 -8.59 -8.71 -18.29
N GLN A 177 -9.47 -8.72 -17.28
CA GLN A 177 -10.90 -8.73 -17.52
C GLN A 177 -11.35 -7.45 -18.24
N GLY A 178 -10.97 -6.26 -17.74
CA GLY A 178 -11.37 -5.00 -18.35
C GLY A 178 -10.88 -4.81 -19.78
N LEU A 179 -9.62 -5.20 -20.07
CA LEU A 179 -9.05 -5.14 -21.43
C LEU A 179 -9.78 -6.07 -22.42
N LYS A 180 -10.15 -7.28 -21.98
CA LYS A 180 -10.92 -8.23 -22.79
C LYS A 180 -12.35 -7.74 -23.03
N ASP A 181 -13.00 -7.19 -22.02
CA ASP A 181 -14.40 -6.72 -22.10
C ASP A 181 -14.56 -5.59 -23.11
N CYS A 182 -13.55 -4.75 -23.32
CA CYS A 182 -13.57 -3.72 -24.34
C CYS A 182 -13.06 -4.19 -25.73
N GLY A 183 -12.70 -5.46 -25.86
CA GLY A 183 -12.33 -6.08 -27.15
C GLY A 183 -10.89 -5.80 -27.59
N LEU A 184 -9.96 -5.54 -26.66
CA LEU A 184 -8.53 -5.48 -26.94
C LEU A 184 -7.92 -6.90 -26.98
N ASN A 185 -6.87 -7.07 -27.77
CA ASN A 185 -6.17 -8.34 -27.94
C ASN A 185 -5.03 -8.46 -26.92
N LEU A 186 -5.23 -9.24 -25.86
CA LEU A 186 -4.20 -9.47 -24.85
C LEU A 186 -3.15 -10.45 -25.37
N VAL A 187 -1.98 -9.96 -25.79
CA VAL A 187 -0.88 -10.74 -26.39
C VAL A 187 0.13 -11.26 -25.38
N ALA A 188 0.20 -10.66 -24.20
CA ALA A 188 1.10 -11.12 -23.13
C ALA A 188 0.57 -10.76 -21.74
N THR A 189 0.82 -11.67 -20.78
CA THR A 189 0.70 -11.42 -19.34
C THR A 189 1.94 -12.03 -18.71
N GLN A 190 2.85 -11.21 -18.17
CA GLN A 190 4.14 -11.67 -17.65
C GLN A 190 4.48 -10.96 -16.35
N THR A 191 5.08 -11.71 -15.41
CA THR A 191 5.56 -11.10 -14.18
C THR A 191 6.85 -10.33 -14.41
N ALA A 192 6.94 -9.14 -13.80
CA ALA A 192 8.16 -8.35 -13.68
C ALA A 192 8.44 -8.00 -12.20
N GLU A 193 7.79 -8.70 -11.28
CA GLU A 193 8.08 -8.79 -9.84
C GLU A 193 8.24 -7.45 -9.14
N TRP A 194 7.46 -6.44 -9.51
CA TRP A 194 7.47 -5.06 -8.99
C TRP A 194 8.74 -4.25 -9.31
N ASP A 195 9.66 -4.82 -10.11
CA ASP A 195 11.01 -4.29 -10.33
C ASP A 195 11.13 -3.53 -11.67
N THR A 196 11.80 -2.38 -11.64
CA THR A 196 11.99 -1.51 -12.82
C THR A 196 12.84 -2.18 -13.92
N ALA A 197 13.94 -2.83 -13.54
CA ALA A 197 14.82 -3.48 -14.52
C ALA A 197 14.17 -4.69 -15.17
N LYS A 198 13.40 -5.49 -14.36
CA LYS A 198 12.58 -6.58 -14.88
C LYS A 198 11.44 -6.06 -15.75
N GLY A 199 10.78 -4.96 -15.37
CA GLY A 199 9.79 -4.27 -16.20
C GLY A 199 10.33 -3.93 -17.58
N ARG A 200 11.54 -3.38 -17.63
CA ARG A 200 12.23 -3.11 -18.88
C ARG A 200 12.52 -4.38 -19.69
N SER A 201 13.21 -5.36 -19.13
CA SER A 201 13.63 -6.56 -19.86
C SER A 201 12.46 -7.44 -20.34
N VAL A 202 11.39 -7.52 -19.53
CA VAL A 202 10.15 -8.20 -19.93
C VAL A 202 9.47 -7.46 -21.08
N THR A 203 9.44 -6.12 -21.03
CA THR A 203 8.87 -5.31 -22.12
C THR A 203 9.68 -5.46 -23.40
N GLU A 204 11.00 -5.42 -23.34
CA GLU A 204 11.90 -5.69 -24.50
C GLU A 204 11.55 -7.05 -25.15
N SER A 205 11.32 -8.06 -24.35
CA SER A 205 10.94 -9.39 -24.84
C SER A 205 9.55 -9.42 -25.47
N ILE A 206 8.59 -8.65 -24.92
CA ILE A 206 7.21 -8.54 -25.42
C ILE A 206 7.20 -7.84 -26.77
N ILE A 207 7.84 -6.68 -26.90
CA ILE A 207 7.83 -5.88 -28.14
C ILE A 207 8.58 -6.58 -29.29
N LEU A 208 9.61 -7.36 -28.97
CA LEU A 208 10.31 -8.17 -29.99
C LEU A 208 9.35 -9.20 -30.64
N LYS A 209 8.43 -9.78 -29.85
CA LYS A 209 7.45 -10.75 -30.34
C LYS A 209 6.18 -10.08 -30.89
N ASN A 210 5.85 -8.89 -30.41
CA ASN A 210 4.62 -8.17 -30.72
C ASN A 210 4.94 -6.71 -31.09
N PRO A 211 5.54 -6.45 -32.25
CA PRO A 211 6.02 -5.11 -32.61
C PRO A 211 4.90 -4.09 -32.86
N ASN A 212 3.65 -4.54 -32.93
CA ASN A 212 2.49 -3.68 -33.14
C ASN A 212 1.71 -3.37 -31.86
N ILE A 213 2.27 -3.69 -30.68
CA ILE A 213 1.62 -3.44 -29.39
C ILE A 213 1.25 -1.96 -29.24
N LYS A 214 0.07 -1.67 -28.68
CA LYS A 214 -0.46 -0.31 -28.52
C LYS A 214 -0.65 0.12 -27.08
N ALA A 215 -0.70 -0.82 -26.12
CA ALA A 215 -0.74 -0.46 -24.72
C ALA A 215 -0.09 -1.51 -23.82
N ILE A 216 0.40 -1.05 -22.66
CA ILE A 216 0.90 -1.87 -21.55
C ILE A 216 0.27 -1.38 -20.25
N PHE A 217 -0.40 -2.29 -19.54
CA PHE A 217 -0.70 -2.09 -18.13
C PHE A 217 0.43 -2.68 -17.29
N ALA A 218 1.04 -1.89 -16.44
CA ALA A 218 1.99 -2.33 -15.44
C ALA A 218 1.34 -2.27 -14.05
N SER A 219 1.35 -3.39 -13.34
CA SER A 219 0.68 -3.50 -12.03
C SER A 219 1.32 -2.62 -10.94
N ASN A 220 2.47 -1.98 -11.21
CA ASN A 220 3.00 -0.86 -10.43
C ASN A 220 3.81 0.12 -11.31
N ASP A 221 4.11 1.29 -10.77
CA ASP A 221 4.84 2.35 -11.47
C ASP A 221 6.30 1.99 -11.77
N ASN A 222 6.98 1.25 -10.89
CA ASN A 222 8.35 0.82 -11.14
C ASN A 222 8.43 0.01 -12.45
N MET A 223 7.56 -0.98 -12.62
CA MET A 223 7.48 -1.75 -13.86
C MET A 223 7.05 -0.88 -15.05
N GLY A 224 6.11 0.06 -14.83
CA GLY A 224 5.66 1.02 -15.84
C GLY A 224 6.79 1.93 -16.35
N LEU A 225 7.63 2.44 -15.46
CA LEU A 225 8.81 3.23 -15.79
C LEU A 225 9.84 2.40 -16.58
N GLY A 226 10.03 1.13 -16.18
CA GLY A 226 10.87 0.20 -16.92
C GLY A 226 10.33 -0.08 -18.33
N ALA A 227 9.03 -0.32 -18.45
CA ALA A 227 8.37 -0.53 -19.74
C ALA A 227 8.49 0.69 -20.66
N MET A 228 8.25 1.89 -20.12
CA MET A 228 8.40 3.14 -20.86
C MET A 228 9.84 3.31 -21.39
N GLN A 229 10.87 2.95 -20.60
CA GLN A 229 12.25 3.03 -21.05
C GLN A 229 12.53 2.05 -22.22
N ALA A 230 12.04 0.79 -22.14
CA ALA A 230 12.18 -0.19 -23.22
C ALA A 230 11.50 0.29 -24.52
N LEU A 231 10.30 0.85 -24.41
CA LEU A 231 9.57 1.40 -25.56
C LEU A 231 10.30 2.58 -26.20
N LYS A 232 10.84 3.49 -25.38
CA LYS A 232 11.62 4.63 -25.83
C LYS A 232 12.90 4.18 -26.59
N ASP A 233 13.60 3.19 -26.07
CA ASP A 233 14.82 2.65 -26.70
C ASP A 233 14.51 1.93 -28.03
N ALA A 234 13.27 1.50 -28.23
CA ALA A 234 12.75 0.90 -29.46
C ALA A 234 12.03 1.91 -30.38
N ASP A 235 12.08 3.21 -30.10
CA ASP A 235 11.38 4.27 -30.83
C ASP A 235 9.84 4.10 -30.89
N MET A 236 9.25 3.35 -29.93
CA MET A 236 7.81 3.07 -29.82
C MET A 236 7.09 4.08 -28.89
N ASN A 237 7.16 5.36 -29.22
CA ASN A 237 6.70 6.47 -28.37
C ASN A 237 5.18 6.67 -28.36
N ASP A 238 4.42 5.93 -29.17
CA ASP A 238 2.95 5.98 -29.29
C ASP A 238 2.23 4.92 -28.47
N VAL A 239 2.95 4.10 -27.72
CA VAL A 239 2.38 3.05 -26.87
C VAL A 239 1.87 3.64 -25.56
N VAL A 240 0.60 3.38 -25.24
CA VAL A 240 -0.03 3.79 -23.98
C VAL A 240 0.55 2.97 -22.82
N VAL A 241 1.15 3.61 -21.82
CA VAL A 241 1.69 2.94 -20.62
C VAL A 241 0.94 3.45 -19.40
N VAL A 242 0.25 2.53 -18.70
CA VAL A 242 -0.49 2.83 -17.47
C VAL A 242 0.11 2.05 -16.32
N GLY A 243 0.50 2.77 -15.26
CA GLY A 243 1.03 2.21 -14.03
C GLY A 243 0.00 2.11 -12.91
N PHE A 244 0.51 1.90 -11.71
CA PHE A 244 -0.27 1.86 -10.47
C PHE A 244 0.65 2.33 -9.34
N ASP A 245 0.23 3.17 -8.41
CA ASP A 245 0.81 3.74 -7.19
C ASP A 245 0.76 5.27 -7.16
N ALA A 246 0.88 5.94 -8.32
CA ALA A 246 1.08 7.38 -8.48
C ALA A 246 2.33 7.88 -7.71
N THR A 247 3.45 7.20 -7.94
CA THR A 247 4.73 7.61 -7.37
C THR A 247 5.20 8.96 -7.96
N PRO A 248 6.01 9.76 -7.22
CA PRO A 248 6.55 11.01 -7.74
C PRO A 248 7.27 10.87 -9.08
N ASP A 249 7.97 9.77 -9.31
CA ASP A 249 8.70 9.55 -10.58
C ASP A 249 7.75 9.19 -11.73
N ALA A 250 6.67 8.44 -11.47
CA ALA A 250 5.61 8.22 -12.45
C ALA A 250 4.88 9.52 -12.80
N ALA A 251 4.56 10.35 -11.79
CA ALA A 251 3.94 11.66 -12.00
C ALA A 251 4.83 12.58 -12.87
N LYS A 252 6.14 12.64 -12.60
CA LYS A 252 7.11 13.36 -13.44
C LYS A 252 7.17 12.81 -14.85
N SER A 253 7.16 11.46 -14.99
CA SER A 253 7.18 10.80 -16.30
C SER A 253 5.93 11.16 -17.12
N ILE A 254 4.74 11.14 -16.50
CA ILE A 254 3.47 11.52 -17.13
C ILE A 254 3.52 12.98 -17.63
N LEU A 255 3.99 13.90 -16.78
CA LEU A 255 4.12 15.32 -17.14
C LEU A 255 5.10 15.55 -18.30
N ALA A 256 6.16 14.74 -18.37
CA ALA A 256 7.18 14.79 -19.42
C ALA A 256 6.75 14.07 -20.72
N GLY A 257 5.57 13.41 -20.75
CA GLY A 257 5.09 12.67 -21.93
C GLY A 257 5.69 11.26 -22.06
N GLY A 258 6.16 10.67 -20.96
CA GLY A 258 6.61 9.28 -20.89
C GLY A 258 5.41 8.35 -20.59
N MET A 259 5.23 7.89 -19.34
CA MET A 259 4.01 7.15 -18.97
C MET A 259 2.76 7.99 -19.29
N THR A 260 1.68 7.31 -19.68
CA THR A 260 0.43 7.99 -20.06
C THR A 260 -0.45 8.28 -18.84
N ALA A 261 -0.51 7.35 -17.90
CA ALA A 261 -1.30 7.46 -16.67
C ALA A 261 -0.78 6.51 -15.58
N THR A 262 -1.29 6.68 -14.38
CA THR A 262 -1.15 5.73 -13.28
C THR A 262 -2.40 5.76 -12.39
N ILE A 263 -2.55 4.76 -11.51
CA ILE A 263 -3.62 4.71 -10.51
C ILE A 263 -3.04 5.01 -9.14
N ALA A 264 -3.45 6.10 -8.53
CA ALA A 264 -3.11 6.40 -7.14
C ALA A 264 -3.81 5.44 -6.18
N GLN A 265 -3.10 5.07 -5.10
CA GLN A 265 -3.64 4.21 -4.03
C GLN A 265 -3.37 4.75 -2.61
N PHE A 266 -2.87 5.96 -2.49
CA PHE A 266 -2.67 6.69 -1.23
C PHE A 266 -1.85 5.91 -0.17
N SER A 267 -0.68 5.45 -0.57
CA SER A 267 0.24 4.63 0.25
C SER A 267 0.61 5.26 1.61
N TYR A 268 0.71 6.59 1.69
CA TYR A 268 0.90 7.29 2.96
C TYR A 268 -0.22 6.96 3.98
N ASN A 269 -1.48 6.97 3.51
CA ASN A 269 -2.62 6.64 4.36
C ASN A 269 -2.60 5.17 4.81
N MET A 270 -2.09 4.26 3.98
CA MET A 270 -1.93 2.85 4.40
C MET A 270 -0.99 2.74 5.60
N GLY A 271 0.12 3.47 5.58
CA GLY A 271 1.06 3.54 6.71
C GLY A 271 0.43 4.14 7.96
N ALA A 272 -0.17 5.31 7.83
CA ALA A 272 -0.80 6.02 8.95
C ALA A 272 -1.97 5.20 9.56
N TYR A 273 -2.84 4.66 8.72
CA TYR A 273 -3.99 3.85 9.17
C TYR A 273 -3.55 2.52 9.77
N GLY A 274 -2.48 1.89 9.23
CA GLY A 274 -1.90 0.68 9.81
C GLY A 274 -1.55 0.86 11.29
N VAL A 275 -0.84 1.94 11.62
CA VAL A 275 -0.48 2.26 13.01
C VAL A 275 -1.72 2.63 13.83
N LYS A 276 -2.57 3.53 13.32
CA LYS A 276 -3.76 4.01 14.01
C LYS A 276 -4.69 2.86 14.41
N TYR A 277 -5.01 1.99 13.47
CA TYR A 277 -6.00 0.94 13.70
C TYR A 277 -5.43 -0.28 14.42
N ALA A 278 -4.13 -0.56 14.27
CA ALA A 278 -3.45 -1.53 15.13
C ALA A 278 -3.49 -1.06 16.61
N LEU A 279 -3.24 0.22 16.87
CA LEU A 279 -3.35 0.80 18.22
C LEU A 279 -4.78 0.76 18.76
N GLU A 280 -5.79 1.04 17.92
CA GLU A 280 -7.21 0.95 18.33
C GLU A 280 -7.55 -0.46 18.82
N LEU A 281 -7.13 -1.48 18.08
CA LEU A 281 -7.32 -2.88 18.50
C LEU A 281 -6.52 -3.23 19.75
N ALA A 282 -5.28 -2.75 19.89
CA ALA A 282 -4.44 -2.95 21.09
C ALA A 282 -5.05 -2.35 22.35
N ASN A 283 -5.92 -1.35 22.19
CA ASN A 283 -6.68 -0.71 23.29
C ASN A 283 -8.05 -1.36 23.52
N GLY A 284 -8.38 -2.45 22.82
CA GLY A 284 -9.65 -3.16 22.93
C GLY A 284 -10.82 -2.50 22.18
N GLY A 285 -10.52 -1.57 21.27
CA GLY A 285 -11.50 -0.97 20.37
C GLY A 285 -11.96 -1.92 19.28
N SER A 286 -12.86 -1.44 18.42
CA SER A 286 -13.34 -2.16 17.23
C SER A 286 -13.23 -1.28 16.00
N ILE A 287 -12.91 -1.90 14.86
CA ILE A 287 -12.71 -1.23 13.59
C ILE A 287 -13.47 -1.97 12.49
N ASP A 288 -13.73 -1.28 11.38
CA ASP A 288 -14.33 -1.90 10.21
C ASP A 288 -13.42 -2.99 9.62
N ILE A 289 -14.02 -4.06 9.09
CA ILE A 289 -13.29 -5.20 8.51
C ILE A 289 -12.51 -4.84 7.24
N ASN A 290 -12.89 -3.76 6.56
CA ASN A 290 -12.24 -3.29 5.34
C ASN A 290 -12.19 -1.76 5.33
N ILE A 291 -10.96 -1.22 5.27
CA ILE A 291 -10.69 0.21 5.26
C ILE A 291 -10.03 0.54 3.91
N ASP A 292 -10.84 1.04 2.98
CA ASP A 292 -10.38 1.41 1.66
C ASP A 292 -9.62 2.74 1.71
N THR A 293 -8.37 2.75 1.24
CA THR A 293 -7.56 3.97 1.12
C THR A 293 -7.91 4.79 -0.13
N GLY A 294 -8.76 4.26 -0.99
CA GLY A 294 -9.22 4.90 -2.21
C GLY A 294 -8.34 4.62 -3.43
N THR A 295 -8.88 4.98 -4.59
CA THR A 295 -8.18 4.94 -5.88
C THR A 295 -8.51 6.18 -6.70
N GLN A 296 -7.54 6.67 -7.47
CA GLN A 296 -7.72 7.80 -8.39
C GLN A 296 -6.89 7.60 -9.65
N LEU A 297 -7.50 7.83 -10.81
CA LEU A 297 -6.76 7.90 -12.06
C LEU A 297 -5.92 9.20 -12.08
N VAL A 298 -4.63 9.04 -12.36
CA VAL A 298 -3.67 10.14 -12.49
C VAL A 298 -3.22 10.22 -13.94
N THR A 299 -3.49 11.37 -14.55
CA THR A 299 -3.12 11.72 -15.93
C THR A 299 -2.34 13.02 -15.93
N LYS A 300 -1.97 13.52 -17.09
CA LYS A 300 -1.28 14.81 -17.22
C LYS A 300 -2.03 15.99 -16.57
N GLU A 301 -3.36 15.87 -16.43
CA GLU A 301 -4.22 16.94 -15.89
C GLU A 301 -4.02 17.14 -14.38
N ASN A 302 -3.77 16.05 -13.63
CA ASN A 302 -3.66 16.07 -12.16
C ASN A 302 -2.34 15.50 -11.61
N ALA A 303 -1.40 15.08 -12.46
CA ALA A 303 -0.12 14.52 -12.01
C ALA A 303 0.74 15.51 -11.19
N ASN A 304 0.48 16.82 -11.30
CA ASN A 304 1.16 17.82 -10.45
C ASN A 304 0.92 17.62 -8.95
N ASP A 305 -0.20 17.03 -8.57
CA ASP A 305 -0.59 16.81 -7.16
C ASP A 305 0.16 15.61 -6.54
N PHE A 306 0.91 14.85 -7.35
CA PHE A 306 1.60 13.62 -6.97
C PHE A 306 3.14 13.67 -7.10
N LYS A 307 3.74 14.86 -7.29
CA LYS A 307 5.21 15.03 -7.45
C LYS A 307 5.97 14.91 -6.13
#